data_bb6b98b9245412a6eb3364e2931aa22b
#
_entry.id   bb6b98b9245412a6eb3364e2931aa22b
#
_cell.length_a   1.000
_cell.length_b   1.000
_cell.length_c   1.000
_cell.angle_alpha   90.00
_cell.angle_beta   90.00
_cell.angle_gamma   90.00
#
_symmetry.space_group_name_H-M   'P 1'
#
loop_
_entity.id
_entity.type
_entity.pdbx_description
1 polymer ?
#
loop_
_entity_poly.entity_id
_entity_poly.type
_entity_poly.pdbx_seq_one_letter_code
_entity_poly.pdbx_strand_id
1 'polypeptide(L)'
;PAPEAPYTKDRVHFNFRWIWDYSGGIICDWGAHLFDTAQWANDTERSGPVEIDGKGTHWEGGLFDTVKDYDVTYRYENGVVMTCTSGNPSLKFIGSKGWVGNVGWRAKLQASSEKILNSVIEDGETHLFTNPIGEHRNFLDCVKSRKDPYFPVDIGHRVSTVCHLANLSIKLGRPLKWNPTKEHFVKDDEANRLRSRDMRKPWSLA
;
A
#
# COMPACT_ATOMS: atom_id res chain seq x y z
N PRO A 1 -11.34 20.04 -1.25
CA PRO A 1 -12.38 19.12 -0.80
C PRO A 1 -13.15 18.57 -2.00
N ALA A 2 -13.79 17.41 -1.82
CA ALA A 2 -14.66 16.85 -2.84
C ALA A 2 -15.78 17.84 -3.20
N PRO A 3 -16.16 17.94 -4.49
CA PRO A 3 -17.29 18.77 -4.89
C PRO A 3 -18.58 18.37 -4.16
N GLU A 4 -19.46 19.35 -3.92
CA GLU A 4 -20.78 19.05 -3.38
C GLU A 4 -21.58 18.26 -4.42
N ALA A 5 -22.20 17.17 -3.97
CA ALA A 5 -22.98 16.31 -4.83
C ALA A 5 -24.16 15.68 -4.07
N PRO A 6 -25.31 15.46 -4.71
CA PRO A 6 -26.44 14.82 -4.08
C PRO A 6 -26.10 13.38 -3.68
N TYR A 7 -26.77 12.90 -2.63
CA TYR A 7 -26.68 11.51 -2.25
C TYR A 7 -27.21 10.59 -3.35
N THR A 8 -26.42 9.55 -3.69
CA THR A 8 -26.87 8.42 -4.51
C THR A 8 -26.25 7.14 -3.94
N LYS A 9 -26.95 6.01 -4.10
CA LYS A 9 -26.41 4.69 -3.67
C LYS A 9 -25.11 4.35 -4.37
N ASP A 10 -24.95 4.76 -5.62
CA ASP A 10 -23.78 4.45 -6.44
C ASP A 10 -22.54 5.27 -6.04
N ARG A 11 -22.74 6.34 -5.26
CA ARG A 11 -21.65 7.23 -4.81
C ARG A 11 -21.11 6.89 -3.43
N VAL A 12 -21.86 6.15 -2.63
CA VAL A 12 -21.56 5.87 -1.22
C VAL A 12 -21.44 4.37 -0.95
N HIS A 13 -21.35 3.98 0.33
CA HIS A 13 -21.15 2.61 0.77
C HIS A 13 -19.89 1.99 0.14
N PHE A 14 -20.01 0.85 -0.52
CA PHE A 14 -18.90 0.15 -1.13
C PHE A 14 -18.27 0.95 -2.30
N ASN A 15 -19.07 1.65 -3.07
CA ASN A 15 -18.66 2.28 -4.32
C ASN A 15 -17.81 3.55 -4.18
N PHE A 16 -17.77 4.19 -2.99
CA PHE A 16 -16.93 5.36 -2.76
C PHE A 16 -15.45 5.10 -3.11
N ARG A 17 -15.02 3.85 -3.03
CA ARG A 17 -13.65 3.40 -3.34
C ARG A 17 -13.20 3.77 -4.74
N TRP A 18 -14.13 3.81 -5.68
CA TRP A 18 -13.85 3.98 -7.12
C TRP A 18 -13.96 5.42 -7.59
N ILE A 19 -14.18 6.35 -6.65
CA ILE A 19 -14.28 7.77 -6.91
C ILE A 19 -13.05 8.47 -6.32
N TRP A 20 -12.26 9.10 -7.19
CA TRP A 20 -10.98 9.71 -6.81
C TRP A 20 -11.13 10.78 -5.72
N ASP A 21 -12.22 11.53 -5.74
CA ASP A 21 -12.48 12.54 -4.71
C ASP A 21 -12.71 11.95 -3.32
N TYR A 22 -13.01 10.65 -3.20
CA TYR A 22 -13.34 10.00 -1.95
C TYR A 22 -12.31 8.96 -1.53
N SER A 23 -11.60 8.34 -2.49
CA SER A 23 -10.67 7.25 -2.21
C SER A 23 -9.60 7.13 -3.29
N GLY A 24 -8.70 6.16 -3.15
CA GLY A 24 -7.60 5.89 -4.08
C GLY A 24 -7.78 4.65 -4.96
N GLY A 25 -9.01 4.11 -5.08
CA GLY A 25 -9.30 2.97 -5.92
C GLY A 25 -8.71 1.65 -5.44
N ILE A 26 -8.63 0.69 -6.35
CA ILE A 26 -8.17 -0.68 -6.08
C ILE A 26 -6.74 -0.73 -5.51
N ILE A 27 -5.87 0.19 -5.91
CA ILE A 27 -4.49 0.27 -5.42
C ILE A 27 -4.46 0.59 -3.93
N CYS A 28 -5.39 1.43 -3.43
CA CYS A 28 -5.49 1.76 -2.01
C CYS A 28 -6.38 0.78 -1.22
N ASP A 29 -7.24 0.02 -1.89
CA ASP A 29 -8.10 -0.98 -1.27
C ASP A 29 -7.32 -2.30 -1.09
N TRP A 30 -7.21 -3.13 -2.14
CA TRP A 30 -6.44 -4.38 -2.09
C TRP A 30 -4.94 -4.17 -1.98
N GLY A 31 -4.41 -3.10 -2.58
CA GLY A 31 -2.99 -2.78 -2.49
C GLY A 31 -2.53 -2.59 -1.05
N ALA A 32 -3.35 -2.00 -0.18
CA ALA A 32 -2.99 -1.83 1.23
C ALA A 32 -2.64 -3.16 1.91
N HIS A 33 -3.39 -4.23 1.66
CA HIS A 33 -3.10 -5.56 2.22
C HIS A 33 -1.80 -6.18 1.68
N LEU A 34 -1.56 -6.02 0.37
CA LEU A 34 -0.43 -6.65 -0.30
C LEU A 34 0.86 -5.87 -0.09
N PHE A 35 0.80 -4.54 -0.15
CA PHE A 35 1.95 -3.68 0.10
C PHE A 35 2.41 -3.72 1.56
N ASP A 36 1.47 -3.84 2.51
CA ASP A 36 1.81 -4.05 3.92
C ASP A 36 2.68 -5.30 4.10
N THR A 37 2.22 -6.42 3.57
CA THR A 37 2.99 -7.67 3.60
C THR A 37 4.33 -7.55 2.86
N ALA A 38 4.38 -6.86 1.72
CA ALA A 38 5.60 -6.67 0.95
C ALA A 38 6.60 -5.76 1.67
N GLN A 39 6.14 -4.64 2.26
CA GLN A 39 6.95 -3.74 3.06
C GLN A 39 7.57 -4.45 4.27
N TRP A 40 6.76 -5.25 4.96
CA TRP A 40 7.17 -6.02 6.11
C TRP A 40 8.24 -7.07 5.75
N ALA A 41 8.01 -7.87 4.71
CA ALA A 41 8.98 -8.86 4.24
C ALA A 41 10.28 -8.24 3.69
N ASN A 42 10.25 -6.99 3.26
CA ASN A 42 11.42 -6.24 2.79
C ASN A 42 12.14 -5.46 3.90
N ASP A 43 11.66 -5.52 5.14
CA ASP A 43 12.16 -4.71 6.28
C ASP A 43 12.14 -3.20 5.98
N THR A 44 11.08 -2.75 5.31
CA THR A 44 10.87 -1.33 4.91
C THR A 44 9.56 -0.74 5.42
N GLU A 45 8.93 -1.37 6.38
CA GLU A 45 7.63 -0.94 6.93
C GLU A 45 7.64 0.47 7.53
N ARG A 46 8.82 0.95 7.97
CA ARG A 46 9.02 2.33 8.49
C ARG A 46 9.69 3.26 7.49
N SER A 47 9.76 2.84 6.24
CA SER A 47 10.38 3.56 5.14
C SER A 47 9.49 3.48 3.90
N GLY A 48 10.07 3.32 2.72
CA GLY A 48 9.34 3.17 1.46
C GLY A 48 10.25 3.15 0.25
N PRO A 49 9.68 3.05 -0.94
CA PRO A 49 10.41 3.12 -2.17
C PRO A 49 11.02 4.50 -2.40
N VAL A 50 12.10 4.55 -3.17
CA VAL A 50 12.78 5.81 -3.56
C VAL A 50 12.46 6.25 -4.97
N GLU A 51 11.95 5.33 -5.81
CA GLU A 51 11.49 5.62 -7.16
C GLU A 51 10.24 4.79 -7.47
N ILE A 52 9.28 5.41 -8.14
CA ILE A 52 8.03 4.82 -8.56
C ILE A 52 7.79 5.14 -10.03
N ASP A 53 7.53 4.11 -10.84
CA ASP A 53 7.15 4.24 -12.26
C ASP A 53 5.85 3.47 -12.49
N GLY A 54 4.77 4.19 -12.67
CA GLY A 54 3.43 3.65 -12.82
C GLY A 54 2.80 4.00 -14.17
N LYS A 55 2.20 2.99 -14.79
CA LYS A 55 1.33 3.14 -15.97
C LYS A 55 -0.03 2.55 -15.65
N GLY A 56 -1.08 3.14 -16.19
CA GLY A 56 -2.42 2.63 -15.95
C GLY A 56 -3.47 3.25 -16.84
N THR A 57 -4.64 2.63 -16.85
CA THR A 57 -5.85 3.14 -17.49
C THR A 57 -6.88 3.52 -16.43
N HIS A 58 -7.80 4.37 -16.78
CA HIS A 58 -8.91 4.78 -15.91
C HIS A 58 -10.23 4.24 -16.47
N TRP A 59 -11.25 4.26 -15.64
CA TRP A 59 -12.60 3.97 -16.12
C TRP A 59 -13.04 5.06 -17.11
N GLU A 60 -13.64 4.66 -18.20
CA GLU A 60 -14.15 5.59 -19.21
C GLU A 60 -15.65 5.79 -19.00
N GLY A 61 -16.02 7.04 -18.80
CA GLY A 61 -17.43 7.43 -18.57
C GLY A 61 -18.00 6.98 -17.23
N GLY A 62 -19.14 7.52 -16.86
CA GLY A 62 -19.83 7.18 -15.62
C GLY A 62 -19.30 7.89 -14.37
N LEU A 63 -19.48 7.26 -13.24
CA LEU A 63 -19.18 7.83 -11.91
C LEU A 63 -17.77 7.49 -11.41
N PHE A 64 -17.18 6.38 -11.86
CA PHE A 64 -15.91 5.87 -11.39
C PHE A 64 -14.77 6.46 -12.22
N ASP A 65 -13.72 6.94 -11.55
CA ASP A 65 -12.61 7.67 -12.17
C ASP A 65 -11.24 7.32 -11.56
N THR A 66 -11.18 6.35 -10.65
CA THR A 66 -9.92 5.81 -10.16
C THR A 66 -9.24 4.92 -11.21
N VAL A 67 -8.01 4.54 -10.94
CA VAL A 67 -7.24 3.62 -11.81
C VAL A 67 -7.96 2.27 -11.91
N LYS A 68 -8.08 1.74 -13.12
CA LYS A 68 -8.70 0.45 -13.45
C LYS A 68 -7.66 -0.64 -13.64
N ASP A 69 -6.78 -0.47 -14.62
CA ASP A 69 -5.69 -1.40 -14.89
C ASP A 69 -4.36 -0.68 -14.70
N TYR A 70 -3.37 -1.36 -14.17
CA TYR A 70 -2.09 -0.75 -13.84
C TYR A 70 -0.93 -1.74 -13.88
N ASP A 71 0.25 -1.17 -14.13
CA ASP A 71 1.56 -1.79 -13.98
C ASP A 71 2.47 -0.75 -13.31
N VAL A 72 2.97 -1.07 -12.13
CA VAL A 72 3.76 -0.16 -11.31
C VAL A 72 5.03 -0.85 -10.86
N THR A 73 6.15 -0.19 -11.05
CA THR A 73 7.46 -0.61 -10.53
C THR A 73 7.89 0.34 -9.42
N TYR A 74 8.26 -0.21 -8.28
CA TYR A 74 8.85 0.50 -7.15
C TYR A 74 10.29 0.03 -6.96
N ARG A 75 11.20 0.97 -6.74
CA ARG A 75 12.61 0.68 -6.42
C ARG A 75 12.90 1.16 -5.01
N TYR A 76 13.50 0.28 -4.22
CA TYR A 76 13.91 0.57 -2.85
C TYR A 76 15.41 0.85 -2.77
N GLU A 77 15.84 1.58 -1.74
CA GLU A 77 17.24 1.92 -1.53
C GLU A 77 18.14 0.70 -1.32
N ASN A 78 17.59 -0.37 -0.73
CA ASN A 78 18.28 -1.65 -0.53
C ASN A 78 18.42 -2.49 -1.82
N GLY A 79 18.00 -1.96 -2.98
CA GLY A 79 18.09 -2.63 -4.29
C GLY A 79 16.92 -3.55 -4.63
N VAL A 80 15.98 -3.76 -3.72
CA VAL A 80 14.77 -4.54 -4.00
C VAL A 80 13.90 -3.80 -5.02
N VAL A 81 13.35 -4.54 -5.96
CA VAL A 81 12.37 -4.07 -6.93
C VAL A 81 11.05 -4.78 -6.69
N MET A 82 10.02 -4.03 -6.42
CA MET A 82 8.66 -4.53 -6.30
C MET A 82 7.86 -4.13 -7.54
N THR A 83 7.16 -5.09 -8.13
CA THR A 83 6.20 -4.83 -9.22
C THR A 83 4.78 -5.11 -8.74
N CYS A 84 3.84 -4.31 -9.18
CA CYS A 84 2.43 -4.46 -8.86
C CYS A 84 1.60 -4.27 -10.11
N THR A 85 0.77 -5.25 -10.44
CA THR A 85 -0.10 -5.24 -11.62
C THR A 85 -1.54 -5.50 -11.24
N SER A 86 -2.49 -5.00 -12.04
CA SER A 86 -3.89 -5.38 -11.92
C SER A 86 -4.08 -6.88 -12.13
N GLY A 87 -5.02 -7.49 -11.42
CA GLY A 87 -5.33 -8.93 -11.52
C GLY A 87 -5.73 -9.54 -10.17
N ASN A 88 -5.55 -10.84 -10.04
CA ASN A 88 -5.84 -11.53 -8.79
C ASN A 88 -4.87 -11.12 -7.69
N PRO A 89 -5.36 -10.78 -6.49
CA PRO A 89 -4.49 -10.45 -5.36
C PRO A 89 -3.56 -11.61 -5.02
N SER A 90 -2.27 -11.42 -5.22
CA SER A 90 -1.24 -12.43 -4.97
C SER A 90 0.08 -11.76 -4.58
N LEU A 91 0.94 -12.52 -3.89
CA LEU A 91 2.28 -12.09 -3.52
C LEU A 91 3.30 -13.15 -3.93
N LYS A 92 4.44 -12.71 -4.44
CA LYS A 92 5.56 -13.57 -4.75
C LYS A 92 6.87 -12.87 -4.40
N PHE A 93 7.65 -13.50 -3.55
CA PHE A 93 8.97 -13.05 -3.16
C PHE A 93 10.03 -13.88 -3.90
N ILE A 94 10.90 -13.21 -4.63
CA ILE A 94 11.93 -13.85 -5.45
C ILE A 94 13.29 -13.46 -4.87
N GLY A 95 14.02 -14.45 -4.38
CA GLY A 95 15.36 -14.28 -3.82
C GLY A 95 16.40 -15.08 -4.58
N SER A 96 17.65 -14.99 -4.16
CA SER A 96 18.78 -15.68 -4.78
C SER A 96 18.70 -17.22 -4.69
N LYS A 97 17.97 -17.75 -3.71
CA LYS A 97 17.78 -19.20 -3.48
C LYS A 97 16.53 -19.78 -4.14
N GLY A 98 15.66 -18.93 -4.68
CA GLY A 98 14.40 -19.32 -5.28
C GLY A 98 13.28 -18.36 -4.94
N TRP A 99 12.03 -18.82 -4.99
CA TRP A 99 10.88 -17.98 -4.69
C TRP A 99 9.88 -18.68 -3.77
N VAL A 100 9.09 -17.86 -3.07
CA VAL A 100 7.94 -18.27 -2.27
C VAL A 100 6.78 -17.29 -2.53
N GLY A 101 5.55 -17.76 -2.50
CA GLY A 101 4.39 -16.90 -2.72
C GLY A 101 3.08 -17.65 -2.80
N ASN A 102 2.02 -16.94 -3.17
CA ASN A 102 0.71 -17.50 -3.46
C ASN A 102 0.20 -17.01 -4.82
N VAL A 103 -0.79 -17.68 -5.36
CA VAL A 103 -1.39 -17.37 -6.68
C VAL A 103 -2.75 -16.67 -6.58
N GLY A 104 -3.16 -16.26 -5.38
CA GLY A 104 -4.40 -15.56 -5.12
C GLY A 104 -4.69 -15.44 -3.63
N TRP A 105 -5.63 -14.60 -3.29
CA TRP A 105 -6.05 -14.38 -1.91
C TRP A 105 -6.48 -15.69 -1.23
N ARG A 106 -5.88 -16.01 -0.09
CA ARG A 106 -6.08 -17.28 0.65
C ARG A 106 -5.65 -18.55 -0.09
N ALA A 107 -4.98 -18.45 -1.22
CA ALA A 107 -4.40 -19.62 -1.86
C ALA A 107 -3.25 -20.19 -0.99
N LYS A 108 -3.02 -21.49 -1.12
CA LYS A 108 -1.91 -22.15 -0.42
C LYS A 108 -0.58 -21.55 -0.84
N LEU A 109 0.34 -21.49 0.10
CA LEU A 109 1.71 -21.11 -0.15
C LEU A 109 2.36 -22.10 -1.12
N GLN A 110 3.15 -21.58 -2.03
CA GLN A 110 3.93 -22.31 -3.02
C GLN A 110 5.37 -21.79 -3.00
N ALA A 111 6.30 -22.60 -3.45
CA ALA A 111 7.70 -22.22 -3.57
C ALA A 111 8.34 -22.86 -4.80
N SER A 112 9.52 -22.38 -5.17
CA SER A 112 10.30 -22.94 -6.28
C SER A 112 10.83 -24.36 -6.01
N SER A 113 10.83 -24.81 -4.75
CA SER A 113 11.20 -26.17 -4.35
C SER A 113 10.55 -26.56 -3.03
N GLU A 114 10.37 -27.89 -2.82
CA GLU A 114 9.91 -28.44 -1.55
C GLU A 114 10.83 -28.08 -0.38
N LYS A 115 12.13 -27.94 -0.63
CA LYS A 115 13.09 -27.53 0.37
C LYS A 115 12.80 -26.12 0.91
N ILE A 116 12.40 -25.20 0.04
CA ILE A 116 12.02 -23.84 0.45
C ILE A 116 10.65 -23.85 1.13
N LEU A 117 9.70 -24.58 0.56
CA LEU A 117 8.33 -24.63 1.09
C LEU A 117 8.29 -25.19 2.51
N ASN A 118 9.08 -26.19 2.79
CA ASN A 118 9.14 -26.91 4.07
C ASN A 118 10.33 -26.46 4.95
N SER A 119 10.94 -25.30 4.64
CA SER A 119 12.03 -24.79 5.49
C SER A 119 11.52 -24.47 6.90
N VAL A 120 12.30 -24.85 7.89
CA VAL A 120 12.06 -24.51 9.29
C VAL A 120 12.82 -23.22 9.56
N ILE A 121 12.19 -22.30 10.24
CA ILE A 121 12.83 -21.07 10.75
C ILE A 121 13.39 -21.43 12.12
N GLU A 122 14.71 -21.37 12.25
CA GLU A 122 15.42 -21.77 13.46
C GLU A 122 15.37 -20.67 14.53
N ASP A 123 15.59 -21.05 15.80
CA ASP A 123 15.70 -20.09 16.89
C ASP A 123 16.82 -19.09 16.60
N GLY A 124 16.54 -17.81 16.69
CA GLY A 124 17.47 -16.72 16.37
C GLY A 124 17.37 -16.18 14.94
N GLU A 125 16.61 -16.82 14.06
CA GLU A 125 16.23 -16.23 12.78
C GLU A 125 15.04 -15.26 12.94
N THR A 126 14.71 -14.51 11.91
CA THR A 126 13.57 -13.58 11.94
C THR A 126 12.26 -14.35 11.95
N HIS A 127 11.55 -14.29 13.05
CA HIS A 127 10.18 -14.80 13.17
C HIS A 127 9.18 -13.66 13.08
N LEU A 128 8.11 -13.89 12.31
CA LEU A 128 6.95 -13.01 12.42
C LEU A 128 6.33 -13.21 13.80
N PHE A 129 6.10 -12.11 14.51
CA PHE A 129 5.40 -12.22 15.78
C PHE A 129 3.96 -12.69 15.54
N THR A 130 3.45 -13.45 16.48
CA THR A 130 2.05 -13.83 16.54
C THR A 130 1.41 -13.19 17.75
N ASN A 131 0.18 -12.72 17.60
CA ASN A 131 -0.62 -12.25 18.72
C ASN A 131 -1.75 -13.25 18.98
N PRO A 132 -1.57 -14.25 19.86
CA PRO A 132 -2.57 -15.29 20.10
C PRO A 132 -3.87 -14.75 20.70
N ILE A 133 -3.85 -13.56 21.29
CA ILE A 133 -5.04 -12.90 21.85
C ILE A 133 -5.76 -11.98 20.84
N GLY A 134 -5.20 -11.78 19.65
CA GLY A 134 -5.76 -11.00 18.56
C GLY A 134 -5.54 -9.48 18.68
N GLU A 135 -5.67 -8.81 17.56
CA GLU A 135 -5.37 -7.37 17.38
C GLU A 135 -6.34 -6.49 18.19
N HIS A 136 -7.61 -6.86 18.25
CA HIS A 136 -8.61 -6.13 19.04
C HIS A 136 -8.23 -6.04 20.52
N ARG A 137 -7.77 -7.16 21.08
CA ARG A 137 -7.33 -7.19 22.48
C ARG A 137 -6.06 -6.39 22.67
N ASN A 138 -5.09 -6.53 21.76
CA ASN A 138 -3.88 -5.73 21.79
C ASN A 138 -4.19 -4.23 21.76
N PHE A 139 -5.09 -3.78 20.88
CA PHE A 139 -5.51 -2.37 20.82
C PHE A 139 -6.09 -1.89 22.17
N LEU A 140 -7.00 -2.66 22.77
CA LEU A 140 -7.62 -2.29 24.06
C LEU A 140 -6.59 -2.23 25.19
N ASP A 141 -5.63 -3.13 25.21
CA ASP A 141 -4.56 -3.13 26.20
C ASP A 141 -3.60 -1.95 26.01
N CYS A 142 -3.33 -1.56 24.74
CA CYS A 142 -2.54 -0.38 24.42
C CYS A 142 -3.25 0.93 24.78
N VAL A 143 -4.56 1.01 24.61
CA VAL A 143 -5.36 2.16 25.11
C VAL A 143 -5.17 2.35 26.61
N LYS A 144 -5.11 1.28 27.41
CA LYS A 144 -4.92 1.32 28.87
C LYS A 144 -3.46 1.58 29.25
N SER A 145 -2.53 0.89 28.61
CA SER A 145 -1.10 0.95 28.96
C SER A 145 -0.36 2.13 28.36
N ARG A 146 -0.93 2.77 27.32
CA ARG A 146 -0.31 3.82 26.50
C ARG A 146 0.97 3.36 25.78
N LYS A 147 1.10 2.07 25.57
CA LYS A 147 2.16 1.48 24.72
C LYS A 147 1.67 1.39 23.29
N ASP A 148 2.62 1.33 22.36
CA ASP A 148 2.29 1.14 20.95
C ASP A 148 1.67 -0.25 20.71
N PRO A 149 0.64 -0.34 19.83
CA PRO A 149 0.13 -1.62 19.37
C PRO A 149 1.14 -2.33 18.45
N TYR A 150 0.89 -3.58 18.14
CA TYR A 150 1.72 -4.33 17.19
C TYR A 150 1.75 -3.68 15.80
N PHE A 151 0.64 -3.06 15.40
CA PHE A 151 0.51 -2.33 14.14
C PHE A 151 0.25 -0.85 14.45
N PRO A 152 1.27 -0.05 14.71
CA PRO A 152 1.12 1.36 15.02
C PRO A 152 0.77 2.17 13.77
N VAL A 153 0.19 3.34 13.98
CA VAL A 153 -0.34 4.18 12.91
C VAL A 153 0.71 4.62 11.89
N ASP A 154 1.96 4.75 12.29
CA ASP A 154 3.07 5.11 11.39
C ASP A 154 3.32 4.05 10.33
N ILE A 155 3.20 2.76 10.65
CA ILE A 155 3.27 1.67 9.67
C ILE A 155 2.10 1.76 8.69
N GLY A 156 0.87 1.93 9.18
CA GLY A 156 -0.30 2.12 8.32
C GLY A 156 -0.17 3.35 7.40
N HIS A 157 0.40 4.44 7.91
CA HIS A 157 0.70 5.63 7.11
C HIS A 157 1.70 5.30 5.97
N ARG A 158 2.77 4.54 6.25
CA ARG A 158 3.76 4.14 5.23
C ARG A 158 3.13 3.27 4.14
N VAL A 159 2.31 2.31 4.51
CA VAL A 159 1.58 1.47 3.54
C VAL A 159 0.66 2.32 2.66
N SER A 160 -0.12 3.20 3.26
CA SER A 160 -0.98 4.15 2.54
C SER A 160 -0.17 5.04 1.58
N THR A 161 1.01 5.50 2.02
CA THR A 161 1.92 6.27 1.18
C THR A 161 2.33 5.48 -0.07
N VAL A 162 2.74 4.22 0.05
CA VAL A 162 3.11 3.36 -1.11
C VAL A 162 1.97 3.27 -2.11
N CYS A 163 0.73 3.10 -1.63
CA CYS A 163 -0.46 3.08 -2.49
C CYS A 163 -0.63 4.40 -3.25
N HIS A 164 -0.54 5.52 -2.57
CA HIS A 164 -0.72 6.84 -3.19
C HIS A 164 0.40 7.22 -4.14
N LEU A 165 1.63 6.81 -3.88
CA LEU A 165 2.77 7.04 -4.79
C LEU A 165 2.52 6.41 -6.17
N ALA A 166 1.94 5.19 -6.22
CA ALA A 166 1.52 4.57 -7.48
C ALA A 166 0.48 5.42 -8.22
N ASN A 167 -0.59 5.78 -7.52
CA ASN A 167 -1.66 6.58 -8.08
C ASN A 167 -1.14 7.92 -8.64
N LEU A 168 -0.20 8.57 -7.95
CA LEU A 168 0.38 9.84 -8.40
C LEU A 168 1.31 9.65 -9.59
N SER A 169 2.12 8.59 -9.64
CA SER A 169 2.94 8.29 -10.82
C SER A 169 2.09 8.03 -12.07
N ILE A 170 1.03 7.24 -11.93
CA ILE A 170 0.07 6.98 -13.02
C ILE A 170 -0.61 8.29 -13.46
N LYS A 171 -1.09 9.09 -12.50
CA LYS A 171 -1.79 10.35 -12.78
C LYS A 171 -0.91 11.36 -13.52
N LEU A 172 0.38 11.44 -13.16
CA LEU A 172 1.34 12.36 -13.79
C LEU A 172 1.95 11.78 -15.06
N GLY A 173 1.77 10.47 -15.32
CA GLY A 173 2.26 9.78 -16.52
C GLY A 173 3.77 9.72 -16.63
N ARG A 174 4.49 9.73 -15.50
CA ARG A 174 5.96 9.73 -15.46
C ARG A 174 6.50 9.11 -14.17
N PRO A 175 7.76 8.62 -14.20
CA PRO A 175 8.45 8.18 -12.99
C PRO A 175 8.61 9.33 -11.98
N LEU A 176 8.51 8.99 -10.70
CA LEU A 176 8.64 9.92 -9.59
C LEU A 176 9.77 9.46 -8.66
N LYS A 177 10.56 10.40 -8.16
CA LYS A 177 11.56 10.16 -7.12
C LYS A 177 11.03 10.62 -5.78
N TRP A 178 11.05 9.74 -4.79
CA TRP A 178 10.51 9.95 -3.47
C TRP A 178 11.61 9.90 -2.41
N ASN A 179 11.54 10.77 -1.43
CA ASN A 179 12.34 10.68 -0.22
C ASN A 179 11.45 10.17 0.93
N PRO A 180 11.57 8.88 1.34
CA PRO A 180 10.70 8.30 2.34
C PRO A 180 10.92 8.86 3.74
N THR A 181 12.10 9.40 4.05
CA THR A 181 12.39 10.01 5.35
C THR A 181 11.76 11.39 5.50
N LYS A 182 11.82 12.20 4.44
CA LYS A 182 11.28 13.56 4.43
C LYS A 182 9.86 13.64 3.89
N GLU A 183 9.36 12.55 3.35
CA GLU A 183 8.02 12.41 2.75
C GLU A 183 7.71 13.48 1.70
N HIS A 184 8.63 13.66 0.76
CA HIS A 184 8.44 14.56 -0.37
C HIS A 184 9.04 14.00 -1.67
N PHE A 185 8.51 14.45 -2.80
CA PHE A 185 9.07 14.17 -4.11
C PHE A 185 10.32 15.04 -4.34
N VAL A 186 11.38 14.41 -4.80
CA VAL A 186 12.70 15.06 -4.94
C VAL A 186 12.70 15.98 -6.16
N LYS A 187 12.84 17.28 -5.94
CA LYS A 187 12.88 18.33 -6.99
C LYS A 187 11.66 18.27 -7.93
N ASP A 188 10.49 18.05 -7.39
CA ASP A 188 9.24 17.89 -8.15
C ASP A 188 8.09 18.63 -7.45
N ASP A 189 7.95 19.91 -7.71
CA ASP A 189 6.94 20.75 -7.07
C ASP A 189 5.51 20.40 -7.52
N GLU A 190 5.34 19.90 -8.74
CA GLU A 190 4.04 19.46 -9.24
C GLU A 190 3.55 18.24 -8.45
N ALA A 191 4.38 17.22 -8.32
CA ALA A 191 4.04 16.05 -7.52
C ALA A 191 3.86 16.40 -6.04
N ASN A 192 4.68 17.32 -5.51
CA ASN A 192 4.57 17.76 -4.11
C ASN A 192 3.25 18.47 -3.79
N ARG A 193 2.66 19.20 -4.74
CA ARG A 193 1.32 19.80 -4.56
C ARG A 193 0.21 18.77 -4.43
N LEU A 194 0.40 17.56 -4.96
CA LEU A 194 -0.58 16.48 -4.93
C LEU A 194 -0.54 15.63 -3.65
N ARG A 195 0.40 15.88 -2.73
CA ARG A 195 0.50 15.14 -1.46
C ARG A 195 -0.65 15.43 -0.49
N SER A 196 -1.33 16.52 -0.67
CA SER A 196 -2.45 16.92 0.18
C SER A 196 -3.59 17.51 -0.64
N ARG A 197 -4.75 17.55 -0.04
CA ARG A 197 -5.93 18.23 -0.60
C ARG A 197 -6.34 19.37 0.33
N ASP A 198 -6.86 20.44 -0.26
CA ASP A 198 -7.45 21.54 0.53
C ASP A 198 -8.57 21.01 1.41
N MET A 199 -8.58 21.46 2.64
CA MET A 199 -9.63 21.07 3.58
C MET A 199 -10.83 22.00 3.47
N ARG A 200 -12.01 21.45 3.72
CA ARG A 200 -13.25 22.21 3.81
C ARG A 200 -13.26 23.00 5.12
N LYS A 201 -13.53 24.31 5.05
CA LYS A 201 -13.70 25.13 6.26
C LYS A 201 -14.86 24.59 7.12
N PRO A 202 -14.75 24.61 8.46
CA PRO A 202 -13.67 25.22 9.27
C PRO A 202 -12.48 24.29 9.57
N TRP A 203 -12.39 23.11 8.97
CA TRP A 203 -11.40 22.08 9.25
C TRP A 203 -10.02 22.46 8.71
N SER A 204 -8.98 22.22 9.48
CA SER A 204 -7.57 22.30 9.09
C SER A 204 -6.76 21.25 9.82
N LEU A 205 -5.66 20.82 9.20
CA LEU A 205 -4.62 20.09 9.92
C LEU A 205 -3.77 21.15 10.63
N ALA A 206 -3.62 21.00 11.94
CA ALA A 206 -2.81 21.89 12.76
C ALA A 206 -1.32 21.76 12.43
#